data_bff495b9487252d451e3797ed399e4c2
#
_entry.id   bff495b9487252d451e3797ed399e4c2
#
_cell.length_a   1.000
_cell.length_b   1.000
_cell.length_c   1.000
_cell.angle_alpha   90.00
_cell.angle_beta   90.00
_cell.angle_gamma   90.00
#
_symmetry.space_group_name_H-M   'P 1'
#
loop_
_entity.id
_entity.type
_entity.pdbx_description
1 polymer ?
#
loop_
_entity_poly.entity_id
_entity_poly.type
_entity_poly.pdbx_seq_one_letter_code
_entity_poly.pdbx_strand_id
1 'polypeptide(L)'
;MAAQRKYPIELRERATRMVLEARKNPATRTGAFGRVGEQLGVNPEALRTWVKRAEIDEGSRPGTTSSDVERISELEREVRELRRANTILKQASGFLRGGARPPVEVMCAFIEEHRDEHGVEPICRVLQIAPSTYYAHRTRPASARSVRDEKLTEEIKTVHKENYGVYGVRKVHAQLRRQGHEVARCTVERLMRAEGLRGVSRAKGPRTTRPAPETGRPQDLVERRFTAEAPNRLWVADITYVRTFAGWVYAAFVLDVFSRRIVGWQVATSLYTELALDALEMGIWSRTKDGADLTGLVHHSDRGVQYRAIRYAERLADEDAVASVGSRGDSYDNAMAEALNSLFKAELVRNKGPWKDINHLEVALAEWVDWYNHRRLHGELGHVPPVEYEQQHAGVNAGLLTTISN
;
A
#
# COMPACT_ATOMS: atom_id res chain seq x y z
N MET A 1 7.14 52.45 15.06
CA MET A 1 7.28 53.68 15.89
C MET A 1 6.18 54.65 15.49
N ALA A 2 5.37 55.15 16.45
CA ALA A 2 4.37 56.16 16.15
C ALA A 2 5.05 57.47 15.77
N ALA A 3 4.64 58.10 14.66
CA ALA A 3 5.26 59.36 14.23
C ALA A 3 5.10 60.39 15.35
N GLN A 4 6.21 61.08 15.69
CA GLN A 4 6.24 62.08 16.74
C GLN A 4 5.26 63.22 16.38
N ARG A 5 4.21 63.42 17.19
CA ARG A 5 3.20 64.44 16.92
C ARG A 5 3.85 65.81 17.07
N LYS A 6 3.68 66.70 16.07
CA LYS A 6 4.27 68.05 15.99
C LYS A 6 3.99 68.92 17.19
N TYR A 7 2.88 68.66 17.93
CA TYR A 7 2.43 69.44 19.08
C TYR A 7 2.11 68.51 20.27
N PRO A 8 2.63 68.79 21.51
CA PRO A 8 2.26 68.02 22.70
C PRO A 8 0.77 68.00 22.98
N ILE A 9 0.26 66.95 23.65
CA ILE A 9 -1.17 66.79 23.96
C ILE A 9 -1.70 67.94 24.80
N GLU A 10 -0.98 68.34 25.85
CA GLU A 10 -1.34 69.42 26.74
C GLU A 10 -1.49 70.76 26.03
N LEU A 11 -0.57 71.03 25.08
CA LEU A 11 -0.65 72.24 24.25
C LEU A 11 -1.87 72.25 23.34
N ARG A 12 -2.23 71.08 22.78
CA ARG A 12 -3.41 70.92 21.92
C ARG A 12 -4.69 71.15 22.70
N GLU A 13 -4.83 70.55 23.88
CA GLU A 13 -5.98 70.68 24.75
C GLU A 13 -6.15 72.13 25.25
N ARG A 14 -5.05 72.75 25.69
CA ARG A 14 -5.03 74.15 26.14
C ARG A 14 -5.44 75.08 25.00
N ALA A 15 -4.84 74.93 23.82
CA ALA A 15 -5.15 75.76 22.66
C ALA A 15 -6.62 75.60 22.21
N THR A 16 -7.11 74.38 22.20
CA THR A 16 -8.55 74.09 21.85
C THR A 16 -9.49 74.75 22.85
N ARG A 17 -9.22 74.60 24.16
CA ARG A 17 -10.03 75.21 25.22
C ARG A 17 -10.06 76.76 25.13
N MET A 18 -8.87 77.36 24.86
CA MET A 18 -8.78 78.83 24.74
C MET A 18 -9.59 79.37 23.53
N VAL A 19 -9.58 78.64 22.41
CA VAL A 19 -10.40 79.02 21.22
C VAL A 19 -11.85 78.84 21.47
N LEU A 20 -12.28 77.76 22.14
CA LEU A 20 -13.69 77.54 22.48
C LEU A 20 -14.20 78.60 23.38
N GLU A 21 -13.44 79.01 24.45
CA GLU A 21 -13.80 80.06 25.37
C GLU A 21 -13.84 81.40 24.64
N ALA A 22 -12.86 81.75 23.83
CA ALA A 22 -12.82 83.01 23.05
C ALA A 22 -14.02 83.15 22.10
N ARG A 23 -14.58 82.00 21.60
CA ARG A 23 -15.75 81.99 20.71
C ARG A 23 -17.07 82.13 21.37
N LYS A 24 -17.18 81.99 22.74
CA LYS A 24 -18.38 82.23 23.51
C LYS A 24 -18.73 83.73 23.62
N ASN A 25 -17.70 84.55 23.61
CA ASN A 25 -17.88 85.99 23.70
C ASN A 25 -17.93 86.65 22.31
N PRO A 26 -19.00 87.36 21.93
CA PRO A 26 -19.11 87.98 20.61
C PRO A 26 -17.96 88.95 20.25
N ALA A 27 -17.40 89.61 21.23
CA ALA A 27 -16.30 90.58 21.02
C ALA A 27 -14.97 89.91 20.68
N THR A 28 -14.76 88.69 21.12
CA THR A 28 -13.47 87.96 20.89
C THR A 28 -13.61 86.87 19.88
N ARG A 29 -14.79 86.55 19.38
CA ARG A 29 -15.05 85.48 18.46
C ARG A 29 -14.33 85.61 17.11
N THR A 30 -14.35 86.89 16.57
CA THR A 30 -13.70 87.11 15.28
C THR A 30 -12.20 87.06 15.40
N GLY A 31 -11.52 86.20 14.56
CA GLY A 31 -10.08 86.06 14.60
C GLY A 31 -9.52 85.19 15.72
N ALA A 32 -10.36 84.47 16.51
CA ALA A 32 -9.94 83.65 17.66
C ALA A 32 -8.87 82.65 17.31
N PHE A 33 -8.98 81.93 16.17
CA PHE A 33 -8.00 80.96 15.70
C PHE A 33 -6.65 81.54 15.38
N GLY A 34 -6.61 82.74 14.77
CA GLY A 34 -5.38 83.46 14.48
C GLY A 34 -4.65 83.90 15.74
N ARG A 35 -5.38 84.62 16.67
CA ARG A 35 -4.78 85.14 17.91
C ARG A 35 -4.24 84.04 18.82
N VAL A 36 -5.02 82.98 19.07
CA VAL A 36 -4.58 81.86 19.91
C VAL A 36 -3.44 81.07 19.20
N GLY A 37 -3.50 80.91 17.88
CA GLY A 37 -2.44 80.31 17.14
C GLY A 37 -1.10 81.07 17.24
N GLU A 38 -1.12 82.36 17.10
CA GLU A 38 0.03 83.24 17.25
C GLU A 38 0.57 83.23 18.69
N GLN A 39 -0.32 83.30 19.68
CA GLN A 39 0.03 83.27 21.10
C GLN A 39 0.70 82.02 21.55
N LEU A 40 0.33 80.87 21.00
CA LEU A 40 0.84 79.53 21.41
C LEU A 40 1.81 78.90 20.40
N GLY A 41 2.14 79.61 19.30
CA GLY A 41 2.97 79.07 18.23
C GLY A 41 2.34 77.91 17.47
N VAL A 42 1.01 77.88 17.38
CA VAL A 42 0.27 76.77 16.74
C VAL A 42 -0.36 77.24 15.45
N ASN A 43 -0.23 76.43 14.40
CA ASN A 43 -0.89 76.74 13.12
C ASN A 43 -2.40 76.84 13.26
N PRO A 44 -3.03 77.96 12.81
CA PRO A 44 -4.47 78.16 12.90
C PRO A 44 -5.34 77.09 12.27
N GLU A 45 -4.87 76.43 11.17
CA GLU A 45 -5.58 75.31 10.57
C GLU A 45 -5.57 74.05 11.42
N ALA A 46 -4.48 73.78 12.12
CA ALA A 46 -4.40 72.70 13.08
C ALA A 46 -5.40 72.93 14.24
N LEU A 47 -5.48 74.21 14.73
CA LEU A 47 -6.45 74.61 15.75
C LEU A 47 -7.90 74.44 15.29
N ARG A 48 -8.21 74.79 14.02
CA ARG A 48 -9.54 74.58 13.43
C ARG A 48 -9.92 73.10 13.46
N THR A 49 -8.96 72.23 13.13
CA THR A 49 -9.20 70.81 13.14
C THR A 49 -9.45 70.27 14.55
N TRP A 50 -8.66 70.74 15.54
CA TRP A 50 -8.82 70.33 16.93
C TRP A 50 -10.10 70.81 17.55
N VAL A 51 -10.46 72.08 17.36
CA VAL A 51 -11.73 72.68 17.83
C VAL A 51 -12.91 71.99 17.17
N LYS A 52 -12.89 71.77 15.87
CA LYS A 52 -13.95 71.01 15.18
C LYS A 52 -14.16 69.63 15.78
N ARG A 53 -13.06 68.95 16.14
CA ARG A 53 -13.09 67.62 16.73
C ARG A 53 -13.67 67.68 18.17
N ALA A 54 -13.25 68.67 18.96
CA ALA A 54 -13.79 68.89 20.32
C ALA A 54 -15.29 69.23 20.29
N GLU A 55 -15.75 70.07 19.34
CA GLU A 55 -17.15 70.39 19.16
C GLU A 55 -18.01 69.17 18.77
N ILE A 56 -17.46 68.23 18.01
CA ILE A 56 -18.11 66.97 17.69
C ILE A 56 -18.15 66.06 18.94
N ASP A 57 -17.03 65.94 19.61
CA ASP A 57 -16.91 65.08 20.80
C ASP A 57 -17.80 65.56 21.97
N GLU A 58 -18.05 66.89 22.06
CA GLU A 58 -18.98 67.51 23.01
C GLU A 58 -20.46 67.52 22.54
N GLY A 59 -20.75 67.05 21.32
CA GLY A 59 -22.10 66.98 20.74
C GLY A 59 -22.67 68.36 20.25
N SER A 60 -21.85 69.41 20.23
CA SER A 60 -22.24 70.74 19.75
C SER A 60 -22.19 70.89 18.23
N ARG A 61 -21.64 69.85 17.55
CA ARG A 61 -21.55 69.75 16.08
C ARG A 61 -21.85 68.35 15.59
N PRO A 62 -22.65 68.20 14.54
CA PRO A 62 -22.88 66.86 14.00
C PRO A 62 -21.59 66.26 13.41
N GLY A 63 -21.32 64.99 13.74
CA GLY A 63 -20.18 64.22 13.25
C GLY A 63 -19.94 62.96 14.07
N THR A 64 -18.98 62.11 13.67
CA THR A 64 -18.61 60.93 14.41
C THR A 64 -17.62 61.31 15.51
N THR A 65 -17.90 60.98 16.77
CA THR A 65 -17.01 61.27 17.90
C THR A 65 -15.67 60.52 17.79
N SER A 66 -14.67 61.01 18.54
CA SER A 66 -13.36 60.33 18.63
C SER A 66 -13.52 58.87 19.14
N SER A 67 -14.39 58.70 20.14
CA SER A 67 -14.73 57.39 20.70
C SER A 67 -15.37 56.46 19.67
N ASP A 68 -16.33 57.02 18.87
CA ASP A 68 -16.98 56.21 17.81
C ASP A 68 -15.99 55.81 16.70
N VAL A 69 -15.08 56.70 16.31
CA VAL A 69 -14.04 56.39 15.31
C VAL A 69 -13.14 55.27 15.79
N GLU A 70 -12.71 55.29 17.06
CA GLU A 70 -11.92 54.20 17.66
C GLU A 70 -12.72 52.90 17.68
N ARG A 71 -14.00 52.97 18.10
CA ARG A 71 -14.87 51.78 18.13
C ARG A 71 -15.15 51.22 16.75
N ILE A 72 -15.38 52.04 15.76
CA ILE A 72 -15.54 51.60 14.34
C ILE A 72 -14.27 50.91 13.86
N SER A 73 -13.08 51.48 14.12
CA SER A 73 -11.83 50.88 13.76
C SER A 73 -11.60 49.50 14.40
N GLU A 74 -11.95 49.35 15.68
CA GLU A 74 -11.92 48.08 16.38
C GLU A 74 -12.87 47.05 15.74
N LEU A 75 -14.14 47.47 15.52
CA LEU A 75 -15.14 46.58 14.89
C LEU A 75 -14.75 46.18 13.48
N GLU A 76 -14.23 47.11 12.67
CA GLU A 76 -13.73 46.77 11.34
C GLU A 76 -12.58 45.76 11.35
N ARG A 77 -11.67 45.87 12.34
CA ARG A 77 -10.60 44.90 12.55
C ARG A 77 -11.17 43.54 12.92
N GLU A 78 -12.11 43.50 13.88
CA GLU A 78 -12.77 42.26 14.30
C GLU A 78 -13.52 41.59 13.15
N VAL A 79 -14.27 42.35 12.37
CA VAL A 79 -14.98 41.83 11.18
C VAL A 79 -14.00 41.24 10.15
N ARG A 80 -12.85 41.89 9.90
CA ARG A 80 -11.83 41.33 9.01
C ARG A 80 -11.28 40.00 9.55
N GLU A 81 -10.98 39.93 10.85
CA GLU A 81 -10.48 38.68 11.46
C GLU A 81 -11.52 37.57 11.44
N LEU A 82 -12.79 37.86 11.74
CA LEU A 82 -13.89 36.90 11.69
C LEU A 82 -14.16 36.39 10.25
N ARG A 83 -14.13 37.27 9.27
CA ARG A 83 -14.27 36.87 7.86
C ARG A 83 -13.14 35.95 7.43
N ARG A 84 -11.88 36.25 7.79
CA ARG A 84 -10.74 35.40 7.56
C ARG A 84 -10.88 34.02 8.20
N ALA A 85 -11.25 34.00 9.50
CA ALA A 85 -11.45 32.74 10.22
C ALA A 85 -12.57 31.89 9.62
N ASN A 86 -13.66 32.50 9.17
CA ASN A 86 -14.78 31.81 8.52
C ASN A 86 -14.33 31.18 7.16
N THR A 87 -13.53 31.90 6.38
CA THR A 87 -12.99 31.37 5.12
C THR A 87 -12.09 30.15 5.39
N ILE A 88 -11.18 30.25 6.36
CA ILE A 88 -10.31 29.13 6.75
C ILE A 88 -11.16 27.93 7.21
N LEU A 89 -12.17 28.14 8.05
CA LEU A 89 -13.07 27.07 8.52
C LEU A 89 -13.84 26.40 7.38
N LYS A 90 -14.33 27.17 6.40
CA LYS A 90 -15.00 26.63 5.22
C LYS A 90 -14.05 25.75 4.39
N GLN A 91 -12.83 26.21 4.16
CA GLN A 91 -11.81 25.44 3.43
C GLN A 91 -11.40 24.18 4.21
N ALA A 92 -11.26 24.26 5.52
CA ALA A 92 -10.92 23.15 6.40
C ALA A 92 -12.09 22.17 6.65
N SER A 93 -13.33 22.50 6.26
CA SER A 93 -14.53 21.71 6.59
C SER A 93 -14.48 20.28 6.10
N GLY A 94 -13.74 20.00 5.00
CA GLY A 94 -13.62 18.67 4.41
C GLY A 94 -12.98 17.64 5.35
N PHE A 95 -11.95 18.02 6.10
CA PHE A 95 -11.26 17.13 7.02
C PHE A 95 -11.70 17.28 8.49
N LEU A 96 -12.41 18.35 8.84
CA LEU A 96 -12.96 18.54 10.18
C LEU A 96 -14.29 17.80 10.44
N ARG A 97 -14.95 17.30 9.38
CA ARG A 97 -16.26 16.62 9.46
C ARG A 97 -16.29 15.36 10.33
N GLY A 98 -15.15 14.73 10.61
CA GLY A 98 -15.09 13.46 11.34
C GLY A 98 -15.21 13.57 12.86
N GLY A 99 -15.39 14.75 13.44
CA GLY A 99 -15.52 14.95 14.90
C GLY A 99 -14.25 14.68 15.71
N ALA A 100 -13.26 14.02 15.16
CA ALA A 100 -11.96 13.81 15.78
C ALA A 100 -10.96 14.87 15.28
N ARG A 101 -10.05 15.30 16.16
CA ARG A 101 -8.98 16.22 15.79
C ARG A 101 -8.12 15.60 14.69
N PRO A 102 -7.91 16.27 13.54
CA PRO A 102 -7.08 15.73 12.46
C PRO A 102 -5.63 15.49 12.93
N PRO A 103 -4.93 14.51 12.34
CA PRO A 103 -3.50 14.32 12.58
C PRO A 103 -2.70 15.59 12.28
N VAL A 104 -1.58 15.78 13.01
CA VAL A 104 -0.73 16.97 12.87
C VAL A 104 -0.23 17.14 11.44
N GLU A 105 0.10 16.03 10.77
CA GLU A 105 0.55 15.99 9.38
C GLU A 105 -0.47 16.62 8.43
N VAL A 106 -1.75 16.27 8.59
CA VAL A 106 -2.88 16.79 7.78
C VAL A 106 -3.07 18.28 8.03
N MET A 107 -3.00 18.71 9.31
CA MET A 107 -3.08 20.12 9.66
C MET A 107 -1.90 20.93 9.10
N CYS A 108 -0.68 20.39 9.16
CA CYS A 108 0.50 21.03 8.59
C CYS A 108 0.43 21.14 7.07
N ALA A 109 -0.05 20.11 6.38
CA ALA A 109 -0.27 20.14 4.93
C ALA A 109 -1.28 21.24 4.54
N PHE A 110 -2.40 21.34 5.26
CA PHE A 110 -3.38 22.42 5.05
C PHE A 110 -2.79 23.81 5.27
N ILE A 111 -1.99 23.98 6.32
CA ILE A 111 -1.31 25.27 6.60
C ILE A 111 -0.37 25.61 5.44
N GLU A 112 0.41 24.64 4.94
CA GLU A 112 1.35 24.85 3.82
C GLU A 112 0.64 25.27 2.54
N GLU A 113 -0.52 24.68 2.24
CA GLU A 113 -1.34 24.98 1.07
C GLU A 113 -1.95 26.40 1.10
N HIS A 114 -2.35 26.86 2.31
CA HIS A 114 -3.12 28.12 2.45
C HIS A 114 -2.34 29.26 3.12
N ARG A 115 -1.05 29.06 3.47
CA ARG A 115 -0.26 30.07 4.20
C ARG A 115 -0.07 31.39 3.45
N ASP A 116 0.00 31.33 2.13
CA ASP A 116 0.25 32.53 1.32
C ASP A 116 -1.01 33.39 1.24
N GLU A 117 -2.20 32.84 1.37
CA GLU A 117 -3.49 33.55 1.35
C GLU A 117 -3.86 34.12 2.74
N HIS A 118 -3.70 33.30 3.78
CA HIS A 118 -4.23 33.64 5.11
C HIS A 118 -3.15 33.92 6.18
N GLY A 119 -1.91 33.49 5.91
CA GLY A 119 -0.82 33.50 6.89
C GLY A 119 -0.88 32.28 7.86
N VAL A 120 0.30 31.89 8.35
CA VAL A 120 0.44 30.69 9.22
C VAL A 120 -0.30 30.85 10.55
N GLU A 121 -0.12 32.01 11.23
CA GLU A 121 -0.68 32.23 12.58
C GLU A 121 -2.21 32.23 12.61
N PRO A 122 -2.93 32.92 11.69
CA PRO A 122 -4.39 32.86 11.63
C PRO A 122 -4.93 31.45 11.40
N ILE A 123 -4.31 30.68 10.50
CA ILE A 123 -4.70 29.30 10.26
C ILE A 123 -4.47 28.45 11.52
N CYS A 124 -3.31 28.56 12.14
CA CYS A 124 -2.98 27.85 13.37
C CYS A 124 -3.97 28.14 14.51
N ARG A 125 -4.40 29.40 14.64
CA ARG A 125 -5.39 29.79 15.63
C ARG A 125 -6.73 29.12 15.38
N VAL A 126 -7.19 29.10 14.14
CA VAL A 126 -8.48 28.47 13.75
C VAL A 126 -8.43 26.96 13.94
N LEU A 127 -7.33 26.30 13.58
CA LEU A 127 -7.13 24.85 13.73
C LEU A 127 -6.73 24.43 15.16
N GLN A 128 -6.57 25.37 16.07
CA GLN A 128 -6.12 25.15 17.45
C GLN A 128 -4.79 24.39 17.55
N ILE A 129 -3.85 24.67 16.66
CA ILE A 129 -2.49 24.13 16.66
C ILE A 129 -1.48 25.26 16.98
N ALA A 130 -0.45 24.97 17.78
CA ALA A 130 0.58 25.98 18.03
C ALA A 130 1.40 26.23 16.74
N PRO A 131 1.70 27.49 16.37
CA PRO A 131 2.56 27.79 15.23
C PRO A 131 3.92 27.10 15.31
N SER A 132 4.47 26.94 16.52
CA SER A 132 5.71 26.20 16.77
C SER A 132 5.64 24.74 16.30
N THR A 133 4.47 24.10 16.40
CA THR A 133 4.26 22.72 15.92
C THR A 133 4.41 22.65 14.40
N TYR A 134 3.82 23.61 13.68
CA TYR A 134 3.97 23.70 12.22
C TYR A 134 5.43 23.94 11.81
N TYR A 135 6.10 24.93 12.42
CA TYR A 135 7.49 25.21 12.08
C TYR A 135 8.42 24.06 12.45
N ALA A 136 8.20 23.41 13.60
CA ALA A 136 8.94 22.22 13.99
C ALA A 136 8.71 21.04 13.01
N HIS A 137 7.48 20.83 12.57
CA HIS A 137 7.15 19.80 11.56
C HIS A 137 7.89 20.06 10.24
N ARG A 138 7.94 21.32 9.81
CA ARG A 138 8.60 21.72 8.55
C ARG A 138 10.12 21.60 8.60
N THR A 139 10.74 21.93 9.73
CA THR A 139 12.20 21.97 9.86
C THR A 139 12.80 20.71 10.46
N ARG A 140 11.96 19.87 11.10
CA ARG A 140 12.42 18.66 11.76
C ARG A 140 12.79 17.60 10.71
N PRO A 141 14.01 17.06 10.76
CA PRO A 141 14.39 15.93 9.90
C PRO A 141 13.45 14.75 10.16
N ALA A 142 13.26 13.92 9.14
CA ALA A 142 12.47 12.70 9.25
C ALA A 142 12.96 11.86 10.44
N SER A 143 12.05 11.30 11.23
CA SER A 143 12.41 10.47 12.37
C SER A 143 13.20 9.23 11.91
N ALA A 144 14.07 8.70 12.75
CA ALA A 144 14.79 7.45 12.46
C ALA A 144 13.83 6.29 12.09
N ARG A 145 12.62 6.29 12.67
CA ARG A 145 11.57 5.34 12.30
C ARG A 145 11.05 5.59 10.89
N SER A 146 10.79 6.84 10.51
CA SER A 146 10.29 7.20 9.17
C SER A 146 11.31 6.82 8.09
N VAL A 147 12.58 7.14 8.30
CA VAL A 147 13.67 6.76 7.38
C VAL A 147 13.80 5.25 7.24
N ARG A 148 13.69 4.51 8.35
CA ARG A 148 13.69 3.05 8.33
C ARG A 148 12.47 2.49 7.61
N ASP A 149 11.28 3.04 7.88
CA ASP A 149 10.04 2.59 7.25
C ASP A 149 10.07 2.84 5.74
N GLU A 150 10.63 3.95 5.27
CA GLU A 150 10.82 4.25 3.85
C GLU A 150 11.73 3.22 3.16
N LYS A 151 12.91 2.96 3.72
CA LYS A 151 13.82 1.93 3.20
C LYS A 151 13.15 0.55 3.15
N LEU A 152 12.48 0.17 4.24
CA LEU A 152 11.79 -1.10 4.31
C LEU A 152 10.62 -1.20 3.31
N THR A 153 9.96 -0.09 3.02
CA THR A 153 8.90 -0.03 2.02
C THR A 153 9.43 -0.34 0.62
N GLU A 154 10.60 0.19 0.26
CA GLU A 154 11.22 -0.11 -1.04
C GLU A 154 11.65 -1.59 -1.14
N GLU A 155 12.20 -2.16 -0.05
CA GLU A 155 12.49 -3.61 0.01
C GLU A 155 11.22 -4.45 -0.14
N ILE A 156 10.14 -4.08 0.54
CA ILE A 156 8.83 -4.75 0.41
C ILE A 156 8.32 -4.69 -1.04
N LYS A 157 8.40 -3.54 -1.71
CA LYS A 157 8.01 -3.38 -3.11
C LYS A 157 8.85 -4.27 -4.03
N THR A 158 10.15 -4.30 -3.82
CA THR A 158 11.08 -5.15 -4.57
C THR A 158 10.74 -6.61 -4.40
N VAL A 159 10.64 -7.11 -3.17
CA VAL A 159 10.24 -8.49 -2.87
C VAL A 159 8.88 -8.83 -3.51
N HIS A 160 7.91 -7.95 -3.42
CA HIS A 160 6.59 -8.18 -4.00
C HIS A 160 6.64 -8.27 -5.53
N LYS A 161 7.37 -7.35 -6.17
CA LYS A 161 7.54 -7.30 -7.65
C LYS A 161 8.28 -8.53 -8.18
N GLU A 162 9.40 -8.91 -7.57
CA GLU A 162 10.22 -10.06 -7.95
C GLU A 162 9.48 -11.39 -7.81
N ASN A 163 8.46 -11.43 -6.96
CA ASN A 163 7.62 -12.58 -6.73
C ASN A 163 6.24 -12.45 -7.39
N TYR A 164 6.20 -11.98 -8.64
CA TYR A 164 5.01 -11.88 -9.49
C TYR A 164 3.88 -10.99 -8.93
N GLY A 165 4.11 -10.26 -7.84
CA GLY A 165 3.06 -9.53 -7.13
C GLY A 165 2.08 -10.43 -6.36
N VAL A 166 2.42 -11.70 -6.13
CA VAL A 166 1.51 -12.68 -5.53
C VAL A 166 1.70 -12.89 -4.03
N TYR A 167 2.81 -12.41 -3.47
CA TYR A 167 3.10 -12.59 -2.05
C TYR A 167 2.22 -11.71 -1.16
N GLY A 168 1.52 -12.33 -0.22
CA GLY A 168 0.91 -11.64 0.92
C GLY A 168 1.89 -11.44 2.06
N VAL A 169 1.46 -10.76 3.11
CA VAL A 169 2.25 -10.36 4.29
C VAL A 169 3.15 -11.47 4.84
N ARG A 170 2.63 -12.72 4.96
CA ARG A 170 3.40 -13.83 5.54
C ARG A 170 4.63 -14.18 4.71
N LYS A 171 4.49 -14.25 3.38
CA LYS A 171 5.59 -14.59 2.48
C LYS A 171 6.57 -13.43 2.30
N VAL A 172 6.08 -12.19 2.22
CA VAL A 172 6.95 -10.99 2.19
C VAL A 172 7.77 -10.91 3.47
N HIS A 173 7.16 -11.10 4.64
CA HIS A 173 7.87 -11.13 5.91
C HIS A 173 8.92 -12.26 5.97
N ALA A 174 8.57 -13.48 5.52
CA ALA A 174 9.51 -14.60 5.48
C ALA A 174 10.69 -14.30 4.55
N GLN A 175 10.44 -13.72 3.36
CA GLN A 175 11.48 -13.34 2.41
C GLN A 175 12.41 -12.25 2.95
N LEU A 176 11.87 -11.22 3.59
CA LEU A 176 12.68 -10.17 4.23
C LEU A 176 13.57 -10.76 5.33
N ARG A 177 13.06 -11.68 6.16
CA ARG A 177 13.88 -12.36 7.16
C ARG A 177 15.01 -13.19 6.55
N ARG A 178 14.76 -13.87 5.42
CA ARG A 178 15.80 -14.60 4.66
C ARG A 178 16.88 -13.67 4.11
N GLN A 179 16.52 -12.41 3.81
CA GLN A 179 17.44 -11.36 3.37
C GLN A 179 18.17 -10.66 4.54
N GLY A 180 17.94 -11.10 5.79
CA GLY A 180 18.59 -10.56 6.98
C GLY A 180 17.90 -9.35 7.62
N HIS A 181 16.69 -8.99 7.17
CA HIS A 181 15.93 -7.90 7.80
C HIS A 181 15.24 -8.36 9.08
N GLU A 182 15.60 -7.78 10.20
CA GLU A 182 14.89 -7.98 11.47
C GLU A 182 13.68 -7.04 11.55
N VAL A 183 12.53 -7.56 11.16
CA VAL A 183 11.27 -6.80 11.11
C VAL A 183 10.11 -7.61 11.66
N ALA A 184 9.23 -6.96 12.42
CA ALA A 184 8.00 -7.58 12.89
C ALA A 184 6.97 -7.71 11.75
N ARG A 185 6.23 -8.82 11.72
CA ARG A 185 5.17 -9.05 10.72
C ARG A 185 4.13 -7.94 10.66
N CYS A 186 3.74 -7.37 11.82
CA CYS A 186 2.79 -6.25 11.87
C CYS A 186 3.32 -4.97 11.18
N THR A 187 4.63 -4.73 11.22
CA THR A 187 5.25 -3.62 10.48
C THR A 187 5.13 -3.85 8.98
N VAL A 188 5.46 -5.06 8.50
CA VAL A 188 5.30 -5.42 7.08
C VAL A 188 3.84 -5.28 6.65
N GLU A 189 2.89 -5.76 7.46
CA GLU A 189 1.46 -5.63 7.18
C GLU A 189 1.01 -4.17 7.06
N ARG A 190 1.45 -3.31 7.98
CA ARG A 190 1.15 -1.88 7.99
C ARG A 190 1.68 -1.18 6.73
N LEU A 191 2.95 -1.45 6.36
CA LEU A 191 3.59 -0.84 5.18
C LEU A 191 2.97 -1.36 3.88
N MET A 192 2.72 -2.66 3.75
CA MET A 192 2.03 -3.22 2.58
C MET A 192 0.62 -2.62 2.41
N ARG A 193 -0.11 -2.42 3.53
CA ARG A 193 -1.45 -1.81 3.49
C ARG A 193 -1.38 -0.35 3.06
N ALA A 194 -0.39 0.41 3.52
CA ALA A 194 -0.17 1.81 3.14
C ALA A 194 0.11 1.95 1.63
N GLU A 195 0.86 1.01 1.05
CA GLU A 195 1.19 0.97 -0.38
C GLU A 195 0.13 0.25 -1.24
N GLY A 196 -0.97 -0.22 -0.64
CA GLY A 196 -2.01 -0.96 -1.35
C GLY A 196 -1.58 -2.35 -1.85
N LEU A 197 -0.44 -2.88 -1.39
CA LEU A 197 0.09 -4.18 -1.81
C LEU A 197 -0.69 -5.32 -1.16
N ARG A 198 -1.08 -6.30 -1.99
CA ARG A 198 -1.86 -7.46 -1.55
C ARG A 198 -1.35 -8.73 -2.23
N GLY A 199 -1.43 -9.86 -1.51
CA GLY A 199 -1.20 -11.17 -2.10
C GLY A 199 -2.39 -11.64 -2.93
N VAL A 200 -2.12 -12.53 -3.88
CA VAL A 200 -3.16 -13.15 -4.70
C VAL A 200 -3.91 -14.22 -3.88
N SER A 201 -5.23 -14.17 -3.93
CA SER A 201 -6.10 -15.17 -3.30
C SER A 201 -6.55 -16.22 -4.34
N ARG A 202 -6.60 -17.50 -3.91
CA ARG A 202 -7.21 -18.56 -4.69
C ARG A 202 -8.71 -18.36 -4.69
N ALA A 203 -9.29 -17.91 -5.81
CA ALA A 203 -10.75 -17.86 -5.95
C ALA A 203 -11.31 -19.28 -6.14
N LYS A 204 -12.40 -19.61 -5.45
CA LYS A 204 -13.16 -20.81 -5.75
C LYS A 204 -13.83 -20.66 -7.12
N GLY A 205 -13.35 -21.41 -8.14
CA GLY A 205 -13.97 -21.48 -9.46
C GLY A 205 -15.06 -22.55 -9.51
N PRO A 206 -15.95 -22.53 -10.52
CA PRO A 206 -16.92 -23.60 -10.72
C PRO A 206 -16.23 -24.93 -11.03
N ARG A 207 -16.79 -26.06 -10.54
CA ARG A 207 -16.34 -27.41 -10.85
C ARG A 207 -16.65 -27.72 -12.32
N THR A 208 -15.65 -28.17 -13.09
CA THR A 208 -15.75 -28.43 -14.53
C THR A 208 -15.48 -29.88 -14.94
N THR A 209 -15.23 -30.80 -13.98
CA THR A 209 -14.89 -32.20 -14.24
C THR A 209 -16.15 -33.05 -14.46
N ARG A 210 -16.24 -33.83 -15.56
CA ARG A 210 -17.22 -34.86 -15.82
C ARG A 210 -16.58 -36.24 -15.70
N PRO A 211 -17.16 -37.22 -14.97
CA PRO A 211 -16.62 -38.59 -14.83
C PRO A 211 -16.71 -39.39 -16.13
N ALA A 212 -15.68 -40.21 -16.41
CA ALA A 212 -15.65 -41.14 -17.54
C ALA A 212 -16.19 -42.56 -17.17
N PRO A 213 -16.64 -43.40 -18.14
CA PRO A 213 -17.17 -44.75 -17.92
C PRO A 213 -16.10 -45.77 -17.48
N GLU A 214 -16.58 -46.89 -16.91
CA GLU A 214 -15.73 -47.92 -16.27
C GLU A 214 -15.11 -48.93 -17.23
N THR A 215 -13.79 -49.08 -17.20
CA THR A 215 -13.02 -50.23 -17.74
C THR A 215 -11.70 -50.41 -16.98
N GLY A 216 -11.23 -51.64 -16.73
CA GLY A 216 -10.03 -52.17 -16.07
C GLY A 216 -9.11 -51.18 -15.30
N ARG A 217 -8.90 -51.37 -13.97
CA ARG A 217 -8.38 -50.36 -13.07
C ARG A 217 -7.09 -50.74 -12.35
N PRO A 218 -6.08 -49.86 -12.27
CA PRO A 218 -5.11 -49.85 -11.19
C PRO A 218 -5.81 -49.51 -9.84
N GLN A 219 -5.29 -50.06 -8.74
CA GLN A 219 -5.80 -49.78 -7.40
C GLN A 219 -5.37 -48.38 -6.92
N ASP A 220 -6.19 -47.78 -6.07
CA ASP A 220 -5.77 -46.56 -5.33
C ASP A 220 -4.81 -46.98 -4.20
N LEU A 221 -3.52 -46.69 -4.39
CA LEU A 221 -2.46 -46.99 -3.42
C LEU A 221 -2.21 -45.82 -2.46
N VAL A 222 -2.78 -44.66 -2.70
CA VAL A 222 -2.52 -43.43 -1.93
C VAL A 222 -3.49 -43.28 -0.75
N GLU A 223 -4.73 -43.83 -0.87
CA GLU A 223 -5.75 -43.79 0.18
C GLU A 223 -5.89 -42.41 0.85
N ARG A 224 -5.79 -41.33 0.08
CA ARG A 224 -5.82 -39.91 0.53
C ARG A 224 -4.63 -39.49 1.42
N ARG A 225 -3.59 -40.29 1.56
CA ARG A 225 -2.38 -39.97 2.28
C ARG A 225 -1.36 -39.33 1.35
N PHE A 226 -1.53 -38.05 1.03
CA PHE A 226 -0.56 -37.29 0.22
C PHE A 226 0.62 -36.84 1.07
N THR A 227 1.32 -37.80 1.65
CA THR A 227 2.56 -37.59 2.38
C THR A 227 3.61 -38.57 1.87
N ALA A 228 4.82 -38.11 1.69
CA ALA A 228 5.96 -38.92 1.36
C ALA A 228 7.11 -38.58 2.31
N GLU A 229 7.91 -39.59 2.68
CA GLU A 229 9.02 -39.41 3.64
C GLU A 229 10.31 -38.94 2.94
N ALA A 230 10.39 -39.10 1.62
CA ALA A 230 11.54 -38.72 0.82
C ALA A 230 11.10 -38.30 -0.59
N PRO A 231 11.96 -37.58 -1.35
CA PRO A 231 11.73 -37.31 -2.76
C PRO A 231 11.57 -38.60 -3.56
N ASN A 232 10.84 -38.52 -4.67
CA ASN A 232 10.66 -39.62 -5.64
C ASN A 232 9.98 -40.90 -5.07
N ARG A 233 9.17 -40.73 -4.00
CA ARG A 233 8.35 -41.84 -3.48
C ARG A 233 6.91 -41.77 -3.97
N LEU A 234 6.40 -40.59 -4.15
CA LEU A 234 5.05 -40.35 -4.63
C LEU A 234 5.02 -39.12 -5.52
N TRP A 235 4.62 -39.31 -6.76
CA TRP A 235 4.29 -38.21 -7.70
C TRP A 235 2.79 -38.16 -7.91
N VAL A 236 2.27 -36.95 -8.07
CA VAL A 236 0.87 -36.71 -8.48
C VAL A 236 0.84 -35.94 -9.78
N ALA A 237 -0.06 -36.32 -10.68
CA ALA A 237 -0.22 -35.64 -11.96
C ALA A 237 -1.67 -35.18 -12.17
N ASP A 238 -1.81 -34.06 -12.87
CA ASP A 238 -3.12 -33.54 -13.28
C ASP A 238 -2.97 -32.66 -14.53
N ILE A 239 -4.07 -32.52 -15.27
CA ILE A 239 -4.15 -31.68 -16.46
C ILE A 239 -5.14 -30.55 -16.21
N THR A 240 -4.75 -29.35 -16.57
CA THR A 240 -5.63 -28.18 -16.52
C THR A 240 -5.69 -27.50 -17.90
N TYR A 241 -6.58 -26.53 -18.05
CA TYR A 241 -6.72 -25.80 -19.31
C TYR A 241 -6.71 -24.30 -19.09
N VAL A 242 -6.23 -23.58 -20.10
CA VAL A 242 -6.11 -22.12 -20.15
C VAL A 242 -6.74 -21.62 -21.44
N ARG A 243 -7.54 -20.57 -21.33
CA ARG A 243 -8.09 -19.89 -22.51
C ARG A 243 -7.07 -18.90 -23.04
N THR A 244 -6.72 -19.02 -24.32
CA THR A 244 -5.93 -18.06 -25.07
C THR A 244 -6.76 -17.42 -26.18
N PHE A 245 -6.25 -16.38 -26.83
CA PHE A 245 -6.93 -15.82 -28.01
C PHE A 245 -6.96 -16.80 -29.19
N ALA A 246 -5.93 -17.66 -29.32
CA ALA A 246 -5.89 -18.68 -30.36
C ALA A 246 -6.73 -19.93 -30.08
N GLY A 247 -7.28 -20.08 -28.85
CA GLY A 247 -8.08 -21.23 -28.46
C GLY A 247 -7.75 -21.76 -27.07
N TRP A 248 -8.12 -23.01 -26.81
CA TRP A 248 -7.79 -23.70 -25.57
C TRP A 248 -6.39 -24.30 -25.63
N VAL A 249 -5.65 -24.15 -24.55
CA VAL A 249 -4.35 -24.79 -24.31
C VAL A 249 -4.49 -25.61 -23.04
N TYR A 250 -4.02 -26.84 -23.08
CA TYR A 250 -3.97 -27.77 -21.96
C TYR A 250 -2.55 -27.77 -21.38
N ALA A 251 -2.46 -27.82 -20.05
CA ALA A 251 -1.19 -27.90 -19.33
C ALA A 251 -1.22 -29.11 -18.40
N ALA A 252 -0.28 -30.03 -18.57
CA ALA A 252 -0.05 -31.16 -17.69
C ALA A 252 1.07 -30.87 -16.73
N PHE A 253 0.94 -31.30 -15.48
CA PHE A 253 1.96 -31.18 -14.45
C PHE A 253 2.19 -32.50 -13.75
N VAL A 254 3.45 -32.77 -13.39
CA VAL A 254 3.87 -33.85 -12.50
C VAL A 254 4.55 -33.22 -11.29
N LEU A 255 4.06 -33.52 -10.10
CA LEU A 255 4.48 -32.92 -8.84
C LEU A 255 5.00 -33.98 -7.90
N ASP A 256 6.17 -33.80 -7.35
CA ASP A 256 6.68 -34.60 -6.23
C ASP A 256 5.98 -34.20 -4.93
N VAL A 257 5.34 -35.16 -4.26
CA VAL A 257 4.52 -34.95 -3.07
C VAL A 257 5.34 -34.49 -1.87
N PHE A 258 6.56 -35.03 -1.71
CA PHE A 258 7.44 -34.68 -0.60
C PHE A 258 7.85 -33.22 -0.60
N SER A 259 8.38 -32.76 -1.72
CA SER A 259 8.97 -31.43 -1.86
C SER A 259 8.02 -30.39 -2.47
N ARG A 260 6.94 -30.84 -3.05
CA ARG A 260 6.05 -30.02 -3.89
C ARG A 260 6.75 -29.46 -5.13
N ARG A 261 7.86 -30.07 -5.55
CA ARG A 261 8.60 -29.70 -6.76
C ARG A 261 7.83 -30.15 -7.98
N ILE A 262 7.65 -29.26 -8.95
CA ILE A 262 7.18 -29.62 -10.28
C ILE A 262 8.36 -30.28 -10.98
N VAL A 263 8.28 -31.59 -11.20
CA VAL A 263 9.33 -32.38 -11.81
C VAL A 263 9.17 -32.46 -13.33
N GLY A 264 7.95 -32.41 -13.82
CA GLY A 264 7.63 -32.40 -15.24
C GLY A 264 6.40 -31.57 -15.56
N TRP A 265 6.36 -31.03 -16.75
CA TRP A 265 5.23 -30.27 -17.28
C TRP A 265 5.24 -30.22 -18.80
N GLN A 266 4.08 -30.03 -19.42
CA GLN A 266 3.94 -29.87 -20.86
C GLN A 266 2.69 -29.07 -21.18
N VAL A 267 2.68 -28.39 -22.33
CA VAL A 267 1.49 -27.71 -22.88
C VAL A 267 1.16 -28.22 -24.29
N ALA A 268 -0.14 -28.30 -24.61
CA ALA A 268 -0.58 -28.68 -25.93
C ALA A 268 -1.91 -28.00 -26.28
N THR A 269 -2.22 -27.91 -27.57
CA THR A 269 -3.53 -27.42 -28.06
C THR A 269 -4.60 -28.52 -28.08
N SER A 270 -4.21 -29.75 -27.79
CA SER A 270 -5.10 -30.93 -27.80
C SER A 270 -4.90 -31.77 -26.54
N LEU A 271 -5.96 -32.45 -26.12
CA LEU A 271 -5.97 -33.29 -24.92
C LEU A 271 -5.74 -34.76 -25.29
N TYR A 272 -4.57 -35.05 -25.87
CA TYR A 272 -4.16 -36.41 -26.17
C TYR A 272 -3.24 -37.02 -25.09
N THR A 273 -3.01 -38.34 -25.16
CA THR A 273 -2.16 -39.08 -24.22
C THR A 273 -0.72 -38.55 -24.21
N GLU A 274 -0.23 -38.11 -25.34
CA GLU A 274 1.10 -37.53 -25.52
C GLU A 274 1.36 -36.38 -24.57
N LEU A 275 0.38 -35.52 -24.30
CA LEU A 275 0.53 -34.40 -23.36
C LEU A 275 0.92 -34.88 -21.94
N ALA A 276 0.26 -35.92 -21.46
CA ALA A 276 0.56 -36.49 -20.15
C ALA A 276 1.90 -37.24 -20.15
N LEU A 277 2.17 -37.99 -21.25
CA LEU A 277 3.38 -38.75 -21.41
C LEU A 277 4.62 -37.84 -21.48
N ASP A 278 4.58 -36.76 -22.25
CA ASP A 278 5.69 -35.81 -22.36
C ASP A 278 6.00 -35.13 -21.02
N ALA A 279 4.97 -34.81 -20.22
CA ALA A 279 5.15 -34.29 -18.88
C ALA A 279 5.79 -35.32 -17.95
N LEU A 280 5.41 -36.61 -18.05
CA LEU A 280 6.04 -37.70 -17.32
C LEU A 280 7.49 -37.90 -17.73
N GLU A 281 7.78 -37.97 -19.04
CA GLU A 281 9.13 -38.11 -19.58
C GLU A 281 10.06 -36.99 -19.09
N MET A 282 9.59 -35.77 -19.11
CA MET A 282 10.33 -34.64 -18.53
C MET A 282 10.63 -34.86 -17.05
N GLY A 283 9.66 -35.36 -16.27
CA GLY A 283 9.83 -35.67 -14.85
C GLY A 283 10.90 -36.75 -14.64
N ILE A 284 10.81 -37.85 -15.34
CA ILE A 284 11.77 -38.97 -15.32
C ILE A 284 13.16 -38.46 -15.68
N TRP A 285 13.30 -37.82 -16.85
CA TRP A 285 14.56 -37.27 -17.31
C TRP A 285 15.18 -36.27 -16.31
N SER A 286 14.39 -35.37 -15.77
CA SER A 286 14.90 -34.37 -14.81
C SER A 286 15.46 -34.99 -13.54
N ARG A 287 14.92 -36.13 -13.10
CA ARG A 287 15.38 -36.86 -11.90
C ARG A 287 16.54 -37.79 -12.20
N THR A 288 16.44 -38.59 -13.24
CA THR A 288 17.48 -39.58 -13.60
C THR A 288 18.78 -38.92 -14.08
N LYS A 289 18.71 -37.77 -14.75
CA LYS A 289 19.87 -36.95 -15.10
C LYS A 289 20.73 -36.60 -13.87
N ASP A 290 20.11 -36.33 -12.72
CA ASP A 290 20.80 -36.01 -11.48
C ASP A 290 21.13 -37.27 -10.65
N GLY A 291 20.96 -38.47 -11.22
CA GLY A 291 21.28 -39.76 -10.61
C GLY A 291 20.25 -40.25 -9.59
N ALA A 292 19.04 -39.75 -9.64
CA ALA A 292 17.98 -40.21 -8.72
C ALA A 292 17.48 -41.60 -9.15
N ASP A 293 17.26 -42.49 -8.16
CA ASP A 293 16.61 -43.77 -8.31
C ASP A 293 15.10 -43.60 -8.19
N LEU A 294 14.35 -44.07 -9.20
CA LEU A 294 12.89 -44.02 -9.23
C LEU A 294 12.22 -45.34 -8.89
N THR A 295 13.00 -46.37 -8.54
CA THR A 295 12.48 -47.69 -8.18
C THR A 295 11.47 -47.60 -7.05
N GLY A 296 10.26 -48.14 -7.25
CA GLY A 296 9.16 -48.10 -6.30
C GLY A 296 8.45 -46.74 -6.17
N LEU A 297 8.70 -45.82 -7.11
CA LEU A 297 7.94 -44.59 -7.22
C LEU A 297 6.45 -44.93 -7.45
N VAL A 298 5.58 -44.35 -6.66
CA VAL A 298 4.13 -44.39 -6.91
C VAL A 298 3.75 -43.15 -7.72
N HIS A 299 3.20 -43.34 -8.91
CA HIS A 299 2.67 -42.26 -9.73
C HIS A 299 1.16 -42.27 -9.67
N HIS A 300 0.59 -41.25 -9.01
CA HIS A 300 -0.86 -41.12 -8.82
C HIS A 300 -1.44 -40.05 -9.73
N SER A 301 -2.55 -40.36 -10.41
CA SER A 301 -3.27 -39.44 -11.28
C SER A 301 -4.77 -39.55 -11.08
N ASP A 302 -5.52 -38.60 -11.64
CA ASP A 302 -6.95 -38.73 -11.78
C ASP A 302 -7.31 -39.85 -12.79
N ARG A 303 -8.61 -40.10 -12.97
CA ARG A 303 -9.13 -41.11 -13.91
C ARG A 303 -9.15 -40.65 -15.37
N GLY A 304 -8.39 -39.66 -15.75
CA GLY A 304 -8.32 -39.20 -17.13
C GLY A 304 -7.92 -40.32 -18.11
N VAL A 305 -8.52 -40.35 -19.28
CA VAL A 305 -8.23 -41.34 -20.31
C VAL A 305 -6.74 -41.32 -20.69
N GLN A 306 -6.11 -40.17 -20.61
CA GLN A 306 -4.72 -39.91 -20.93
C GLN A 306 -3.75 -40.74 -20.06
N TYR A 307 -4.05 -40.86 -18.76
CA TYR A 307 -3.23 -41.60 -17.79
C TYR A 307 -3.47 -43.13 -17.82
N ARG A 308 -4.50 -43.57 -18.54
CA ARG A 308 -4.90 -44.96 -18.66
C ARG A 308 -4.41 -45.60 -19.97
N ALA A 309 -3.73 -44.83 -20.80
CA ALA A 309 -3.19 -45.38 -22.05
C ALA A 309 -2.09 -46.40 -21.75
N ILE A 310 -2.05 -47.48 -22.55
CA ILE A 310 -1.07 -48.56 -22.41
C ILE A 310 0.34 -47.99 -22.41
N ARG A 311 0.69 -47.12 -23.36
CA ARG A 311 2.01 -46.45 -23.43
C ARG A 311 2.42 -45.70 -22.17
N TYR A 312 1.47 -45.11 -21.46
CA TYR A 312 1.73 -44.43 -20.21
C TYR A 312 2.09 -45.40 -19.08
N ALA A 313 1.34 -46.51 -19.00
CA ALA A 313 1.59 -47.56 -18.02
C ALA A 313 2.92 -48.31 -18.31
N GLU A 314 3.23 -48.61 -19.59
CA GLU A 314 4.49 -49.20 -20.03
C GLU A 314 5.66 -48.30 -19.63
N ARG A 315 5.57 -46.99 -19.84
CA ARG A 315 6.66 -46.07 -19.51
C ARG A 315 6.94 -45.99 -18.00
N LEU A 316 5.90 -46.08 -17.17
CA LEU A 316 6.10 -46.20 -15.73
C LEU A 316 6.76 -47.51 -15.32
N ALA A 317 6.36 -48.61 -15.96
CA ALA A 317 6.93 -49.93 -15.69
C ALA A 317 8.43 -50.02 -16.10
N ASP A 318 8.85 -49.31 -17.14
CA ASP A 318 10.27 -49.22 -17.54
C ASP A 318 11.18 -48.64 -16.45
N GLU A 319 10.64 -47.83 -15.55
CA GLU A 319 11.35 -47.24 -14.43
C GLU A 319 11.04 -47.97 -13.09
N ASP A 320 10.45 -49.14 -13.11
CA ASP A 320 9.96 -49.89 -11.95
C ASP A 320 9.00 -49.03 -11.05
N ALA A 321 8.33 -48.09 -11.67
CA ALA A 321 7.33 -47.23 -11.01
C ALA A 321 5.92 -47.84 -11.07
N VAL A 322 5.13 -47.61 -10.04
CA VAL A 322 3.80 -48.18 -9.91
C VAL A 322 2.72 -47.14 -10.21
N ALA A 323 1.84 -47.42 -11.15
CA ALA A 323 0.68 -46.59 -11.43
C ALA A 323 -0.39 -46.72 -10.33
N SER A 324 -0.89 -45.57 -9.83
CA SER A 324 -2.02 -45.47 -8.90
C SER A 324 -3.08 -44.53 -9.47
N VAL A 325 -4.36 -44.89 -9.33
CA VAL A 325 -5.46 -44.06 -9.86
C VAL A 325 -6.51 -43.86 -8.78
N GLY A 326 -6.92 -42.62 -8.60
CA GLY A 326 -7.90 -42.21 -7.57
C GLY A 326 -9.25 -42.93 -7.64
N SER A 327 -10.06 -42.89 -6.58
CA SER A 327 -11.37 -43.51 -6.48
C SER A 327 -12.46 -42.77 -7.28
N ARG A 328 -13.65 -43.38 -7.46
CA ARG A 328 -14.69 -42.83 -8.35
C ARG A 328 -15.37 -41.59 -7.73
N GLY A 329 -15.27 -40.45 -8.41
CA GLY A 329 -16.06 -39.25 -8.09
C GLY A 329 -15.60 -38.49 -6.86
N ASP A 330 -14.45 -38.84 -6.30
CA ASP A 330 -13.90 -38.15 -5.15
C ASP A 330 -12.80 -37.15 -5.57
N SER A 331 -13.12 -35.88 -5.48
CA SER A 331 -12.19 -34.78 -5.77
C SER A 331 -11.07 -34.63 -4.72
N TYR A 332 -11.11 -35.41 -3.64
CA TYR A 332 -10.05 -35.39 -2.62
C TYR A 332 -8.87 -36.30 -2.99
N ASP A 333 -9.07 -37.22 -3.94
CA ASP A 333 -8.05 -38.20 -4.33
C ASP A 333 -6.89 -37.59 -5.12
N ASN A 334 -6.99 -36.34 -5.62
CA ASN A 334 -5.90 -35.61 -6.27
C ASN A 334 -5.77 -34.17 -5.74
N ALA A 335 -6.12 -33.93 -4.48
CA ALA A 335 -6.20 -32.60 -3.90
C ALA A 335 -4.88 -31.78 -3.99
N MET A 336 -3.71 -32.46 -4.02
CA MET A 336 -2.43 -31.77 -4.13
C MET A 336 -2.18 -31.25 -5.55
N ALA A 337 -2.47 -32.03 -6.58
CA ALA A 337 -2.36 -31.60 -7.96
C ALA A 337 -3.42 -30.53 -8.30
N GLU A 338 -4.65 -30.66 -7.79
CA GLU A 338 -5.66 -29.60 -7.88
C GLU A 338 -5.21 -28.30 -7.20
N ALA A 339 -4.53 -28.39 -6.06
CA ALA A 339 -3.96 -27.23 -5.37
C ALA A 339 -2.87 -26.55 -6.22
N LEU A 340 -2.00 -27.31 -6.90
CA LEU A 340 -1.03 -26.78 -7.86
C LEU A 340 -1.72 -26.06 -9.01
N ASN A 341 -2.72 -26.68 -9.63
CA ASN A 341 -3.50 -26.07 -10.71
C ASN A 341 -4.18 -24.77 -10.28
N SER A 342 -4.67 -24.71 -9.04
CA SER A 342 -5.26 -23.50 -8.47
C SER A 342 -4.21 -22.39 -8.28
N LEU A 343 -2.98 -22.72 -7.89
CA LEU A 343 -1.87 -21.78 -7.80
C LEU A 343 -1.46 -21.27 -9.17
N PHE A 344 -1.23 -22.16 -10.13
CA PHE A 344 -0.91 -21.84 -11.53
C PHE A 344 -1.94 -20.85 -12.11
N LYS A 345 -3.23 -21.18 -11.97
CA LYS A 345 -4.31 -20.29 -12.43
C LYS A 345 -4.33 -18.93 -11.73
N ALA A 346 -4.05 -18.89 -10.43
CA ALA A 346 -4.07 -17.63 -9.67
C ALA A 346 -2.82 -16.79 -9.88
N GLU A 347 -1.65 -17.43 -9.83
CA GLU A 347 -0.36 -16.74 -9.78
C GLU A 347 0.19 -16.39 -11.17
N LEU A 348 -0.12 -17.22 -12.20
CA LEU A 348 0.30 -16.97 -13.57
C LEU A 348 -0.87 -16.58 -14.47
N VAL A 349 -1.84 -17.50 -14.67
CA VAL A 349 -2.84 -17.37 -15.75
C VAL A 349 -3.67 -16.11 -15.63
N ARG A 350 -4.27 -15.86 -14.44
CA ARG A 350 -5.10 -14.67 -14.19
C ARG A 350 -4.30 -13.41 -13.89
N ASN A 351 -3.08 -13.59 -13.36
CA ASN A 351 -2.25 -12.47 -12.93
C ASN A 351 -1.49 -11.81 -14.09
N LYS A 352 -1.07 -12.60 -15.09
CA LYS A 352 -0.24 -12.13 -16.22
C LYS A 352 -0.95 -12.16 -17.56
N GLY A 353 -2.11 -12.84 -17.64
CA GLY A 353 -2.91 -12.84 -18.87
C GLY A 353 -3.45 -11.46 -19.26
N PRO A 354 -4.06 -11.34 -20.43
CA PRO A 354 -4.49 -12.41 -21.35
C PRO A 354 -3.35 -13.02 -22.18
N TRP A 355 -3.55 -14.27 -22.66
CA TRP A 355 -2.56 -15.06 -23.39
C TRP A 355 -2.87 -15.05 -24.89
N LYS A 356 -1.84 -14.83 -25.74
CA LYS A 356 -2.02 -14.78 -27.19
C LYS A 356 -2.30 -16.19 -27.76
N ASP A 357 -1.35 -17.08 -27.52
CA ASP A 357 -1.32 -18.44 -28.06
C ASP A 357 -0.54 -19.38 -27.11
N ILE A 358 -0.30 -20.62 -27.54
CA ILE A 358 0.45 -21.62 -26.78
C ILE A 358 1.88 -21.19 -26.52
N ASN A 359 2.59 -20.61 -27.49
CA ASN A 359 4.00 -20.24 -27.34
C ASN A 359 4.19 -19.16 -26.29
N HIS A 360 3.29 -18.17 -26.28
CA HIS A 360 3.30 -17.11 -25.25
C HIS A 360 3.04 -17.66 -23.84
N LEU A 361 2.13 -18.63 -23.73
CA LEU A 361 1.85 -19.29 -22.46
C LEU A 361 3.01 -20.19 -22.02
N GLU A 362 3.61 -20.94 -22.95
CA GLU A 362 4.69 -21.91 -22.68
C GLU A 362 5.93 -21.23 -22.10
N VAL A 363 6.38 -20.14 -22.71
CA VAL A 363 7.53 -19.35 -22.21
C VAL A 363 7.25 -18.85 -20.79
N ALA A 364 6.08 -18.27 -20.58
CA ALA A 364 5.70 -17.75 -19.24
C ALA A 364 5.53 -18.88 -18.20
N LEU A 365 5.08 -20.06 -18.63
CA LEU A 365 4.98 -21.23 -17.78
C LEU A 365 6.36 -21.76 -17.39
N ALA A 366 7.31 -21.83 -18.33
CA ALA A 366 8.68 -22.22 -18.03
C ALA A 366 9.32 -21.31 -16.96
N GLU A 367 9.17 -20.00 -17.11
CA GLU A 367 9.65 -19.03 -16.12
C GLU A 367 8.95 -19.18 -14.78
N TRP A 368 7.63 -19.44 -14.79
CA TRP A 368 6.86 -19.64 -13.57
C TRP A 368 7.24 -20.93 -12.85
N VAL A 369 7.48 -22.03 -13.57
CA VAL A 369 7.93 -23.31 -12.99
C VAL A 369 9.33 -23.16 -12.39
N ASP A 370 10.25 -22.47 -13.08
CA ASP A 370 11.57 -22.17 -12.52
C ASP A 370 11.44 -21.38 -11.22
N TRP A 371 10.68 -20.28 -11.23
CA TRP A 371 10.44 -19.49 -10.03
C TRP A 371 9.73 -20.30 -8.94
N TYR A 372 8.74 -21.13 -9.29
CA TYR A 372 7.99 -21.96 -8.36
C TYR A 372 8.93 -22.95 -7.63
N ASN A 373 9.85 -23.58 -8.35
CA ASN A 373 10.76 -24.60 -7.82
C ASN A 373 11.92 -24.00 -7.03
N HIS A 374 12.49 -22.87 -7.47
CA HIS A 374 13.75 -22.34 -6.95
C HIS A 374 13.62 -21.11 -6.06
N ARG A 375 12.52 -20.35 -6.18
CA ARG A 375 12.39 -19.06 -5.50
C ARG A 375 11.10 -18.89 -4.69
N ARG A 376 10.01 -19.51 -5.13
CA ARG A 376 8.72 -19.39 -4.48
C ARG A 376 8.73 -20.03 -3.09
N LEU A 377 8.39 -19.24 -2.06
CA LEU A 377 8.25 -19.72 -0.70
C LEU A 377 6.96 -20.53 -0.53
N HIS A 378 7.06 -21.73 0.06
CA HIS A 378 5.94 -22.61 0.35
C HIS A 378 5.69 -22.67 1.85
N GLY A 379 4.48 -22.29 2.29
CA GLY A 379 4.12 -22.27 3.72
C GLY A 379 4.22 -23.63 4.39
N GLU A 380 3.81 -24.69 3.68
CA GLU A 380 3.85 -26.07 4.14
C GLU A 380 5.27 -26.64 4.28
N LEU A 381 6.23 -26.04 3.57
CA LEU A 381 7.65 -26.40 3.62
C LEU A 381 8.46 -25.47 4.56
N GLY A 382 7.79 -24.73 5.47
CA GLY A 382 8.50 -23.81 6.35
C GLY A 382 8.98 -22.51 5.67
N HIS A 383 8.33 -22.08 4.58
CA HIS A 383 8.71 -20.91 3.78
C HIS A 383 10.07 -21.07 3.09
N VAL A 384 10.33 -22.24 2.53
CA VAL A 384 11.46 -22.50 1.63
C VAL A 384 10.95 -22.93 0.25
N PRO A 385 11.75 -22.75 -0.82
CA PRO A 385 11.45 -23.29 -2.14
C PRO A 385 11.58 -24.82 -2.19
N PRO A 386 10.87 -25.52 -3.09
CA PRO A 386 10.93 -26.97 -3.26
C PRO A 386 12.33 -27.55 -3.40
N VAL A 387 13.16 -27.00 -4.25
CA VAL A 387 14.54 -27.47 -4.48
C VAL A 387 15.40 -27.31 -3.22
N GLU A 388 15.31 -26.18 -2.56
CA GLU A 388 16.01 -25.94 -1.29
C GLU A 388 15.57 -26.93 -0.20
N TYR A 389 14.26 -27.25 -0.14
CA TYR A 389 13.72 -28.22 0.80
C TYR A 389 14.32 -29.62 0.57
N GLU A 390 14.44 -30.06 -0.70
CA GLU A 390 15.10 -31.34 -1.05
C GLU A 390 16.59 -31.35 -0.65
N GLN A 391 17.31 -30.25 -0.92
CA GLN A 391 18.72 -30.11 -0.55
C GLN A 391 18.92 -30.18 0.97
N GLN A 392 18.06 -29.54 1.76
CA GLN A 392 18.11 -29.64 3.23
C GLN A 392 17.88 -31.06 3.71
N HIS A 393 16.94 -31.80 3.11
CA HIS A 393 16.68 -33.20 3.43
C HIS A 393 17.87 -34.11 3.10
N ALA A 394 18.49 -33.93 1.94
CA ALA A 394 19.68 -34.67 1.54
C ALA A 394 20.87 -34.42 2.49
N GLY A 395 21.07 -33.17 2.92
CA GLY A 395 22.11 -32.80 3.86
C GLY A 395 21.91 -33.44 5.25
N VAL A 396 20.67 -33.50 5.73
CA VAL A 396 20.35 -34.17 7.01
C VAL A 396 20.65 -35.67 6.94
N ASN A 397 20.26 -36.34 5.85
CA ASN A 397 20.52 -37.79 5.68
C ASN A 397 22.01 -38.08 5.55
N ALA A 398 22.80 -37.27 4.86
CA ALA A 398 24.25 -37.42 4.78
C ALA A 398 24.91 -37.24 6.16
N GLY A 399 24.44 -36.27 6.97
CA GLY A 399 24.93 -36.06 8.33
C GLY A 399 24.62 -37.24 9.30
N LEU A 400 23.43 -37.85 9.18
CA LEU A 400 23.05 -39.02 9.95
C LEU A 400 23.91 -40.25 9.61
N LEU A 401 24.21 -40.45 8.31
CA LEU A 401 25.08 -41.58 7.88
C LEU A 401 26.50 -41.44 8.43
N THR A 402 27.06 -40.25 8.47
CA THR A 402 28.38 -39.97 9.03
C THR A 402 28.45 -40.16 10.54
N THR A 403 27.34 -39.94 11.24
CA THR A 403 27.28 -40.10 12.72
C THR A 403 27.11 -41.58 13.14
N ILE A 404 26.58 -42.44 12.26
CA ILE A 404 26.41 -43.89 12.52
C ILE A 404 27.70 -44.65 12.14
N SER A 405 28.59 -44.07 11.35
CA SER A 405 29.86 -44.71 10.88
C SER A 405 31.06 -44.33 11.76
N ASN A 406 30.88 -43.57 12.81
CA ASN A 406 31.86 -43.27 13.88
C ASN A 406 31.40 -43.90 15.20
#